data_e4326cde18ec8ed7b3dccf6665ada9e3
#
_entry.id   e4326cde18ec8ed7b3dccf6665ada9e3
#
_cell.length_a   1.000
_cell.length_b   1.000
_cell.length_c   1.000
_cell.angle_alpha   90.00
_cell.angle_beta   90.00
_cell.angle_gamma   90.00
#
_symmetry.space_group_name_H-M   'P 1'
#
loop_
_entity.id
_entity.type
_entity.pdbx_description
1 polymer ?
#
loop_
_entity_poly.entity_id
_entity_poly.type
_entity_poly.pdbx_seq_one_letter_code
_entity_poly.pdbx_strand_id
1 'polypeptide(L)'
;DVVVTNPPYMGSSGMGAKLAEYVKKNYPDSKSDLFAVFIEVCSRMAKQNGYQAMITQHAWMFLSSFEKLREKMMLTETVSMAHLGARAFEEIGGEVVQTTSFVRVRTHIDNYKGVYCRLIEPTTQQGKEDMFLAGENRYTTHQDNFAKIPGGSIAYWASNQALQWFEGAQIGDCALLCQGLTTTDNEKYVREWFEPSFTRIGFGLSLESAQESSKRWFPFNKGGGFCKWYGNNDLVVNYENNGVEIKADVLRKYPYLKTPDFVVKNSRTYFKEGLTWSALSNTFSIRWFPQGAICADKGQGLFDDEQKLYYDCGLLNSKVSKMYLQLVSPTLDFNCGYVRKIPYVFNDSYNCMVSETVKQSIALSRNDWDSFETSWDFTRHPFIKAITKYPHQMDVGNIYLAECYDIWAGECEERFEKLKANEEELNRIFIDIYGL
;
A
#
# COMPACT_ATOMS: atom_id res chain seq x y z
N ASP A 1 -27.03 23.66 23.34
CA ASP A 1 -27.58 22.32 23.10
C ASP A 1 -26.47 21.34 22.68
N VAL A 2 -26.63 20.09 23.09
CA VAL A 2 -25.65 19.02 22.79
C VAL A 2 -26.39 17.86 22.17
N VAL A 3 -25.79 17.28 21.11
CA VAL A 3 -26.23 16.03 20.50
C VAL A 3 -25.17 14.96 20.75
N VAL A 4 -25.55 13.90 21.47
CA VAL A 4 -24.65 12.80 21.85
C VAL A 4 -25.20 11.48 21.34
N THR A 5 -24.37 10.66 20.68
CA THR A 5 -24.80 9.34 20.21
C THR A 5 -23.66 8.39 19.90
N ASN A 6 -23.94 7.10 19.98
CA ASN A 6 -23.17 6.01 19.38
C ASN A 6 -24.02 5.44 18.24
N PRO A 7 -23.78 5.81 16.98
CA PRO A 7 -24.61 5.36 15.86
C PRO A 7 -24.35 3.91 15.49
N PRO A 8 -25.27 3.26 14.77
CA PRO A 8 -25.02 1.93 14.25
C PRO A 8 -23.90 1.93 13.21
N TYR A 9 -23.04 0.91 13.22
CA TYR A 9 -21.99 0.65 12.25
C TYR A 9 -22.53 -0.33 11.20
N MET A 10 -22.98 0.22 10.08
CA MET A 10 -23.60 -0.56 9.00
C MET A 10 -23.16 -0.02 7.66
N GLY A 11 -22.25 -0.75 7.02
CA GLY A 11 -21.80 -0.45 5.65
C GLY A 11 -22.95 -0.54 4.65
N SER A 12 -22.79 0.11 3.52
CA SER A 12 -23.82 0.20 2.46
C SER A 12 -24.31 -1.15 1.96
N SER A 13 -23.46 -2.19 1.99
CA SER A 13 -23.84 -3.57 1.63
C SER A 13 -24.79 -4.24 2.64
N GLY A 14 -24.82 -3.78 3.88
CA GLY A 14 -25.72 -4.27 4.93
C GLY A 14 -27.07 -3.54 4.97
N MET A 15 -27.23 -2.44 4.25
CA MET A 15 -28.44 -1.64 4.24
C MET A 15 -29.53 -2.30 3.38
N GLY A 16 -30.77 -2.39 3.90
CA GLY A 16 -31.93 -2.77 3.09
C GLY A 16 -32.19 -1.77 1.97
N ALA A 17 -32.82 -2.20 0.88
CA ALA A 17 -32.98 -1.41 -0.36
C ALA A 17 -33.56 0.00 -0.14
N LYS A 18 -34.60 0.14 0.69
CA LYS A 18 -35.21 1.44 0.99
C LYS A 18 -34.26 2.40 1.71
N LEU A 19 -33.49 1.88 2.69
CA LEU A 19 -32.50 2.67 3.42
C LEU A 19 -31.34 3.07 2.52
N ALA A 20 -30.82 2.14 1.72
CA ALA A 20 -29.73 2.39 0.78
C ALA A 20 -30.11 3.47 -0.25
N GLU A 21 -31.32 3.43 -0.81
CA GLU A 21 -31.85 4.44 -1.73
C GLU A 21 -31.98 5.81 -1.05
N TYR A 22 -32.56 5.85 0.14
CA TYR A 22 -32.71 7.09 0.92
C TYR A 22 -31.36 7.73 1.25
N VAL A 23 -30.40 6.94 1.74
CA VAL A 23 -29.06 7.41 2.09
C VAL A 23 -28.31 7.90 0.85
N LYS A 24 -28.36 7.13 -0.25
CA LYS A 24 -27.72 7.53 -1.53
C LYS A 24 -28.26 8.86 -2.07
N LYS A 25 -29.56 9.11 -1.91
CA LYS A 25 -30.22 10.34 -2.40
C LYS A 25 -29.95 11.53 -1.50
N ASN A 26 -30.01 11.38 -0.16
CA ASN A 26 -30.02 12.49 0.79
C ASN A 26 -28.64 12.76 1.44
N TYR A 27 -27.74 11.76 1.43
CA TYR A 27 -26.42 11.81 2.06
C TYR A 27 -25.34 11.21 1.14
N PRO A 28 -25.18 11.73 -0.08
CA PRO A 28 -24.28 11.13 -1.07
C PRO A 28 -22.80 11.09 -0.63
N ASP A 29 -22.39 12.01 0.27
CA ASP A 29 -21.00 12.18 0.72
C ASP A 29 -20.65 11.28 1.92
N SER A 30 -21.65 10.71 2.59
CA SER A 30 -21.50 9.82 3.73
C SER A 30 -22.17 8.45 3.54
N LYS A 31 -22.69 8.16 2.34
CA LYS A 31 -23.49 6.98 1.99
C LYS A 31 -22.82 5.63 2.19
N SER A 32 -21.51 5.61 2.37
CA SER A 32 -20.72 4.37 2.46
C SER A 32 -20.96 3.61 3.76
N ASP A 33 -21.30 4.32 4.84
CA ASP A 33 -21.65 3.71 6.12
C ASP A 33 -22.63 4.59 6.91
N LEU A 34 -23.47 3.93 7.70
CA LEU A 34 -24.53 4.61 8.44
C LEU A 34 -24.00 5.51 9.55
N PHE A 35 -22.90 5.14 10.22
CA PHE A 35 -22.28 6.04 11.20
C PHE A 35 -21.88 7.38 10.60
N ALA A 36 -21.41 7.39 9.34
CA ALA A 36 -21.02 8.61 8.64
C ALA A 36 -22.23 9.48 8.30
N VAL A 37 -23.35 8.87 7.93
CA VAL A 37 -24.64 9.57 7.75
C VAL A 37 -25.06 10.24 9.06
N PHE A 38 -24.89 9.56 10.18
CA PHE A 38 -25.20 10.13 11.50
C PHE A 38 -24.32 11.31 11.87
N ILE A 39 -23.05 11.34 11.43
CA ILE A 39 -22.19 12.53 11.59
C ILE A 39 -22.85 13.76 10.97
N GLU A 40 -23.36 13.66 9.71
CA GLU A 40 -24.06 14.76 9.05
C GLU A 40 -25.39 15.09 9.74
N VAL A 41 -26.18 14.08 10.09
CA VAL A 41 -27.50 14.29 10.74
C VAL A 41 -27.34 15.00 12.08
N CYS A 42 -26.48 14.51 12.95
CA CYS A 42 -26.25 15.06 14.27
C CYS A 42 -25.66 16.49 14.20
N SER A 43 -24.81 16.76 13.21
CA SER A 43 -24.32 18.11 12.97
C SER A 43 -25.46 19.08 12.60
N ARG A 44 -26.46 18.64 11.82
CA ARG A 44 -27.64 19.47 11.47
C ARG A 44 -28.59 19.64 12.66
N MET A 45 -28.69 18.65 13.54
CA MET A 45 -29.55 18.70 14.75
C MET A 45 -29.00 19.63 15.83
N ALA A 46 -27.67 19.78 15.93
CA ALA A 46 -27.07 20.74 16.85
C ALA A 46 -27.43 22.17 16.43
N LYS A 47 -27.70 23.07 17.38
CA LYS A 47 -27.88 24.50 17.09
C LYS A 47 -26.55 25.16 16.74
N GLN A 48 -26.59 26.36 16.19
CA GLN A 48 -25.40 27.21 16.03
C GLN A 48 -24.71 27.36 17.40
N ASN A 49 -23.40 27.17 17.43
CA ASN A 49 -22.57 27.11 18.65
C ASN A 49 -22.91 25.94 19.60
N GLY A 50 -23.78 25.02 19.19
CA GLY A 50 -24.05 23.78 19.92
C GLY A 50 -22.99 22.71 19.64
N TYR A 51 -22.99 21.67 20.50
CA TYR A 51 -21.99 20.63 20.44
C TYR A 51 -22.55 19.32 19.89
N GLN A 52 -21.69 18.59 19.20
CA GLN A 52 -21.91 17.22 18.75
C GLN A 52 -20.83 16.34 19.37
N ALA A 53 -21.21 15.30 20.09
CA ALA A 53 -20.27 14.32 20.64
C ALA A 53 -20.66 12.91 20.18
N MET A 54 -19.72 12.18 19.59
CA MET A 54 -19.99 10.85 19.04
C MET A 54 -18.82 9.91 19.28
N ILE A 55 -19.13 8.62 19.33
CA ILE A 55 -18.16 7.54 19.11
C ILE A 55 -18.55 6.82 17.82
N THR A 56 -17.60 6.65 16.89
CA THR A 56 -17.83 6.07 15.57
C THR A 56 -16.68 5.18 15.17
N GLN A 57 -16.83 4.42 14.07
CA GLN A 57 -15.66 3.89 13.39
C GLN A 57 -14.76 5.02 12.91
N HIS A 58 -13.43 4.80 12.92
CA HIS A 58 -12.44 5.81 12.54
C HIS A 58 -12.24 5.97 11.02
N ALA A 59 -12.84 5.08 10.22
CA ALA A 59 -12.62 5.00 8.77
C ALA A 59 -12.88 6.34 8.04
N TRP A 60 -13.81 7.17 8.53
CA TRP A 60 -14.09 8.49 7.96
C TRP A 60 -12.90 9.45 8.05
N MET A 61 -11.96 9.23 8.97
CA MET A 61 -10.78 10.07 9.12
C MET A 61 -9.82 9.97 7.91
N PHE A 62 -9.85 8.87 7.16
CA PHE A 62 -8.79 8.55 6.19
C PHE A 62 -9.31 8.11 4.82
N LEU A 63 -10.38 7.28 4.75
CA LEU A 63 -10.81 6.69 3.49
C LEU A 63 -11.29 7.76 2.49
N SER A 64 -10.95 7.57 1.21
CA SER A 64 -11.35 8.46 0.12
C SER A 64 -12.86 8.55 -0.09
N SER A 65 -13.60 7.50 0.28
CA SER A 65 -15.07 7.49 0.23
C SER A 65 -15.72 8.52 1.17
N PHE A 66 -14.98 9.06 2.14
CA PHE A 66 -15.44 10.08 3.09
C PHE A 66 -14.74 11.45 2.90
N GLU A 67 -14.00 11.64 1.83
CA GLU A 67 -13.30 12.90 1.55
C GLU A 67 -14.24 14.11 1.61
N LYS A 68 -15.37 14.04 0.90
CA LYS A 68 -16.38 15.11 0.92
C LYS A 68 -17.05 15.31 2.28
N LEU A 69 -17.18 14.25 3.08
CA LEU A 69 -17.64 14.39 4.46
C LEU A 69 -16.63 15.17 5.29
N ARG A 70 -15.32 14.89 5.15
CA ARG A 70 -14.25 15.65 5.82
C ARG A 70 -14.26 17.11 5.42
N GLU A 71 -14.42 17.43 4.13
CA GLU A 71 -14.57 18.82 3.64
C GLU A 71 -15.71 19.55 4.36
N LYS A 72 -16.88 18.91 4.50
CA LYS A 72 -18.01 19.47 5.27
C LYS A 72 -17.67 19.64 6.75
N MET A 73 -16.94 18.70 7.33
CA MET A 73 -16.53 18.78 8.73
C MET A 73 -15.57 19.94 8.98
N MET A 74 -14.76 20.36 8.02
CA MET A 74 -13.89 21.55 8.14
C MET A 74 -14.67 22.88 8.26
N LEU A 75 -15.94 22.91 7.93
CA LEU A 75 -16.80 24.10 8.12
C LEU A 75 -17.21 24.32 9.59
N THR A 76 -16.91 23.40 10.46
CA THR A 76 -17.18 23.43 11.91
C THR A 76 -15.92 22.98 12.65
N GLU A 77 -15.83 23.19 13.96
CA GLU A 77 -14.57 22.97 14.69
C GLU A 77 -14.56 21.67 15.47
N THR A 78 -13.45 20.92 15.41
CA THR A 78 -13.18 19.78 16.27
C THR A 78 -12.53 20.27 17.56
N VAL A 79 -13.25 20.14 18.67
CA VAL A 79 -12.81 20.57 20.00
C VAL A 79 -11.83 19.58 20.60
N SER A 80 -12.21 18.30 20.59
CA SER A 80 -11.37 17.23 21.06
C SER A 80 -11.70 15.90 20.35
N MET A 81 -10.70 15.02 20.32
CA MET A 81 -10.82 13.69 19.73
C MET A 81 -9.95 12.69 20.52
N ALA A 82 -10.52 11.52 20.80
CA ALA A 82 -9.80 10.37 21.31
C ALA A 82 -9.81 9.27 20.22
N HIS A 83 -8.68 9.02 19.59
CA HIS A 83 -8.50 7.97 18.59
C HIS A 83 -8.19 6.66 19.30
N LEU A 84 -9.24 5.86 19.50
CA LEU A 84 -9.19 4.65 20.32
C LEU A 84 -8.60 3.44 19.57
N GLY A 85 -8.72 3.41 18.23
CA GLY A 85 -8.27 2.27 17.43
C GLY A 85 -9.09 1.00 17.70
N ALA A 86 -8.43 -0.16 17.57
CA ALA A 86 -9.01 -1.46 17.84
C ALA A 86 -9.23 -1.69 19.35
N ARG A 87 -10.12 -2.63 19.69
CA ARG A 87 -10.37 -3.09 21.09
C ARG A 87 -10.79 -1.99 22.05
N ALA A 88 -11.51 -0.99 21.55
CA ALA A 88 -12.16 0.00 22.42
C ALA A 88 -13.41 -0.56 23.12
N PHE A 89 -13.97 -1.65 22.59
CA PHE A 89 -15.10 -2.40 23.18
C PHE A 89 -14.64 -3.81 23.50
N GLU A 90 -14.80 -4.27 24.74
CA GLU A 90 -14.37 -5.61 25.20
C GLU A 90 -15.14 -6.74 24.50
N GLU A 91 -16.43 -6.51 24.23
CA GLU A 91 -17.33 -7.51 23.63
C GLU A 91 -17.09 -7.72 22.14
N ILE A 92 -16.42 -6.78 21.47
CA ILE A 92 -16.12 -6.89 20.03
C ILE A 92 -14.71 -7.49 19.87
N GLY A 93 -14.66 -8.80 19.66
CA GLY A 93 -13.41 -9.51 19.41
C GLY A 93 -12.76 -9.11 18.10
N GLY A 94 -11.42 -8.97 18.08
CA GLY A 94 -10.60 -8.77 16.89
C GLY A 94 -10.28 -7.32 16.56
N GLU A 95 -9.51 -7.14 15.50
CA GLU A 95 -9.04 -5.84 15.00
C GLU A 95 -9.99 -5.19 13.98
N VAL A 96 -11.18 -5.77 13.80
CA VAL A 96 -12.07 -5.41 12.69
C VAL A 96 -12.74 -4.04 12.89
N VAL A 97 -13.05 -3.66 14.14
CA VAL A 97 -13.71 -2.38 14.45
C VAL A 97 -12.71 -1.47 15.15
N GLN A 98 -12.24 -0.48 14.43
CA GLN A 98 -11.40 0.58 14.98
C GLN A 98 -12.23 1.86 15.15
N THR A 99 -12.15 2.48 16.32
CA THR A 99 -13.04 3.56 16.71
C THR A 99 -12.33 4.85 17.05
N THR A 100 -13.10 5.93 16.99
CA THR A 100 -12.72 7.25 17.49
C THR A 100 -13.91 7.91 18.18
N SER A 101 -13.63 8.62 19.28
CA SER A 101 -14.60 9.48 19.94
C SER A 101 -14.21 10.93 19.70
N PHE A 102 -15.18 11.80 19.45
CA PHE A 102 -14.91 13.21 19.17
C PHE A 102 -16.00 14.13 19.71
N VAL A 103 -15.61 15.35 19.99
CA VAL A 103 -16.49 16.48 20.31
C VAL A 103 -16.24 17.58 19.30
N ARG A 104 -17.33 18.07 18.68
CA ARG A 104 -17.31 19.15 17.70
C ARG A 104 -18.26 20.26 18.12
N VAL A 105 -17.94 21.50 17.78
CA VAL A 105 -18.85 22.64 17.93
C VAL A 105 -19.31 23.09 16.54
N ARG A 106 -20.62 23.39 16.40
CA ARG A 106 -21.22 23.82 15.13
C ARG A 106 -20.94 25.32 14.85
N THR A 107 -19.68 25.63 14.80
CA THR A 107 -19.13 26.93 14.34
C THR A 107 -17.67 26.72 13.98
N HIS A 108 -17.16 27.56 13.08
CA HIS A 108 -15.72 27.67 12.87
C HIS A 108 -15.14 28.67 13.87
N ILE A 109 -13.97 28.38 14.42
CA ILE A 109 -13.30 29.26 15.39
C ILE A 109 -11.90 29.57 14.86
N ASP A 110 -11.68 30.81 14.48
CA ASP A 110 -10.39 31.25 13.93
C ASP A 110 -9.22 30.95 14.89
N ASN A 111 -8.15 30.39 14.35
CA ASN A 111 -6.94 30.03 15.08
C ASN A 111 -7.14 29.04 16.25
N TYR A 112 -8.25 28.31 16.26
CA TYR A 112 -8.47 27.29 17.29
C TYR A 112 -7.59 26.06 17.07
N LYS A 113 -7.06 25.52 18.16
CA LYS A 113 -6.30 24.26 18.16
C LYS A 113 -7.07 23.18 18.90
N GLY A 114 -7.61 22.22 18.18
CA GLY A 114 -8.22 21.03 18.77
C GLY A 114 -7.21 20.16 19.48
N VAL A 115 -7.69 19.40 20.48
CA VAL A 115 -6.89 18.44 21.26
C VAL A 115 -7.19 17.02 20.77
N TYR A 116 -6.15 16.28 20.41
CA TYR A 116 -6.25 14.92 19.88
C TYR A 116 -5.43 13.96 20.73
N CYS A 117 -6.06 12.89 21.23
CA CYS A 117 -5.41 11.84 22.01
C CYS A 117 -5.28 10.58 21.14
N ARG A 118 -4.07 10.09 20.94
CA ARG A 118 -3.81 8.87 20.16
C ARG A 118 -3.62 7.68 21.10
N LEU A 119 -4.65 6.84 21.16
CA LEU A 119 -4.76 5.72 22.11
C LEU A 119 -4.85 4.37 21.38
N ILE A 120 -4.14 4.24 20.24
CA ILE A 120 -4.24 3.05 19.39
C ILE A 120 -3.26 1.93 19.80
N GLU A 121 -2.17 2.28 20.50
CA GLU A 121 -1.12 1.34 20.90
C GLU A 121 -1.57 0.35 21.98
N PRO A 122 -2.27 0.76 23.05
CA PRO A 122 -2.72 -0.18 24.06
C PRO A 122 -3.77 -1.16 23.52
N THR A 123 -3.62 -2.43 23.88
CA THR A 123 -4.50 -3.53 23.41
C THR A 123 -5.65 -3.82 24.35
N THR A 124 -5.79 -3.09 25.45
CA THR A 124 -6.84 -3.23 26.46
C THR A 124 -7.53 -1.89 26.72
N GLN A 125 -8.79 -1.90 27.16
CA GLN A 125 -9.51 -0.70 27.56
C GLN A 125 -8.79 0.01 28.71
N GLN A 126 -8.38 -0.73 29.75
CA GLN A 126 -7.67 -0.16 30.89
C GLN A 126 -6.37 0.54 30.45
N GLY A 127 -5.57 -0.08 29.58
CA GLY A 127 -4.35 0.57 29.05
C GLY A 127 -4.63 1.86 28.28
N LYS A 128 -5.76 1.94 27.55
CA LYS A 128 -6.19 3.17 26.88
C LYS A 128 -6.61 4.25 27.87
N GLU A 129 -7.32 3.87 28.92
CA GLU A 129 -7.72 4.77 30.01
C GLU A 129 -6.50 5.31 30.74
N ASP A 130 -5.57 4.44 31.15
CA ASP A 130 -4.35 4.80 31.84
C ASP A 130 -3.51 5.78 31.00
N MET A 131 -3.31 5.52 29.73
CA MET A 131 -2.61 6.42 28.79
C MET A 131 -3.34 7.77 28.64
N PHE A 132 -4.67 7.76 28.56
CA PHE A 132 -5.46 8.98 28.48
C PHE A 132 -5.34 9.83 29.72
N LEU A 133 -5.42 9.22 30.92
CA LEU A 133 -5.30 9.90 32.23
C LEU A 133 -3.87 10.40 32.47
N ALA A 134 -2.86 9.65 32.03
CA ALA A 134 -1.46 10.08 32.07
C ALA A 134 -1.17 11.28 31.15
N GLY A 135 -2.07 11.58 30.20
CA GLY A 135 -1.88 12.67 29.25
C GLY A 135 -0.87 12.35 28.14
N GLU A 136 -0.55 11.09 27.94
CA GLU A 136 0.36 10.63 26.90
C GLU A 136 -0.25 10.72 25.51
N ASN A 137 0.58 10.81 24.48
CA ASN A 137 0.18 10.85 23.06
C ASN A 137 -0.91 11.91 22.76
N ARG A 138 -0.79 13.08 23.40
CA ARG A 138 -1.65 14.24 23.13
C ARG A 138 -1.02 15.16 22.10
N TYR A 139 -1.82 15.52 21.12
CA TYR A 139 -1.46 16.43 20.04
C TYR A 139 -2.41 17.64 20.05
N THR A 140 -1.89 18.80 19.72
CA THR A 140 -2.68 20.03 19.61
C THR A 140 -2.36 20.66 18.27
N THR A 141 -3.37 20.76 17.39
CA THR A 141 -3.17 21.26 16.02
C THR A 141 -4.38 22.02 15.51
N HIS A 142 -4.15 22.90 14.54
CA HIS A 142 -5.22 23.53 13.77
C HIS A 142 -5.80 22.53 12.78
N GLN A 143 -7.12 22.42 12.70
CA GLN A 143 -7.74 21.50 11.73
C GLN A 143 -7.47 21.86 10.27
N ASP A 144 -7.15 23.13 9.96
CA ASP A 144 -6.78 23.58 8.61
C ASP A 144 -5.53 22.86 8.07
N ASN A 145 -4.67 22.36 8.96
CA ASN A 145 -3.53 21.54 8.57
C ASN A 145 -3.94 20.25 7.86
N PHE A 146 -5.12 19.72 8.11
CA PHE A 146 -5.61 18.51 7.45
C PHE A 146 -5.91 18.75 5.97
N ALA A 147 -6.30 19.99 5.60
CA ALA A 147 -6.53 20.37 4.21
C ALA A 147 -5.24 20.33 3.35
N LYS A 148 -4.06 20.40 3.96
CA LYS A 148 -2.77 20.26 3.28
C LYS A 148 -2.51 18.83 2.81
N ILE A 149 -3.10 17.83 3.49
CA ILE A 149 -2.96 16.43 3.14
C ILE A 149 -3.94 16.10 2.01
N PRO A 150 -3.51 15.53 0.89
CA PRO A 150 -4.40 15.18 -0.21
C PRO A 150 -5.54 14.24 0.22
N GLY A 151 -6.80 14.73 0.09
CA GLY A 151 -7.98 14.04 0.59
C GLY A 151 -8.37 14.39 2.02
N GLY A 152 -7.68 15.36 2.66
CA GLY A 152 -8.04 15.91 3.96
C GLY A 152 -7.99 14.92 5.11
N SER A 153 -7.06 13.97 5.10
CA SER A 153 -6.91 12.96 6.18
C SER A 153 -6.67 13.63 7.53
N ILE A 154 -7.35 13.13 8.58
CA ILE A 154 -7.24 13.68 9.95
C ILE A 154 -5.98 13.12 10.62
N ALA A 155 -4.81 13.46 10.08
CA ALA A 155 -3.51 13.03 10.60
C ALA A 155 -2.95 14.08 11.58
N TYR A 156 -3.57 14.22 12.72
CA TYR A 156 -3.28 15.23 13.76
C TYR A 156 -1.89 15.07 14.39
N TRP A 157 -1.22 13.96 14.16
CA TRP A 157 0.16 13.67 14.62
C TRP A 157 1.24 14.13 13.65
N ALA A 158 0.85 14.63 12.46
CA ALA A 158 1.81 15.09 11.46
C ALA A 158 2.55 16.35 11.93
N SER A 159 3.86 16.39 11.75
CA SER A 159 4.65 17.61 11.97
C SER A 159 4.37 18.64 10.89
N ASN A 160 4.53 19.93 11.23
CA ASN A 160 4.40 21.02 10.25
C ASN A 160 5.38 20.85 9.08
N GLN A 161 6.57 20.34 9.34
CA GLN A 161 7.58 20.08 8.32
C GLN A 161 7.14 18.99 7.35
N ALA A 162 6.58 17.88 7.86
CA ALA A 162 6.03 16.84 7.00
C ALA A 162 4.86 17.36 6.14
N LEU A 163 4.01 18.23 6.69
CA LEU A 163 2.86 18.78 5.97
C LEU A 163 3.25 19.73 4.82
N GLN A 164 4.36 20.45 4.94
CA GLN A 164 4.84 21.36 3.88
C GLN A 164 5.15 20.65 2.56
N TRP A 165 5.65 19.42 2.64
CA TRP A 165 5.98 18.67 1.43
C TRP A 165 4.78 18.25 0.58
N PHE A 166 3.57 18.22 1.15
CA PHE A 166 2.34 18.00 0.36
C PHE A 166 1.97 19.17 -0.56
N GLU A 167 2.54 20.35 -0.35
CA GLU A 167 2.36 21.52 -1.23
C GLU A 167 3.20 21.41 -2.52
N GLY A 168 4.18 20.48 -2.54
CA GLY A 168 5.05 20.23 -3.68
C GLY A 168 4.52 19.12 -4.60
N ALA A 169 5.41 18.65 -5.49
CA ALA A 169 5.11 17.53 -6.38
C ALA A 169 4.86 16.23 -5.60
N GLN A 170 3.98 15.40 -6.13
CA GLN A 170 3.72 14.05 -5.63
C GLN A 170 4.25 13.03 -6.64
N ILE A 171 4.55 11.80 -6.19
CA ILE A 171 5.09 10.78 -7.11
C ILE A 171 4.14 10.47 -8.26
N GLY A 172 2.82 10.61 -8.06
CA GLY A 172 1.83 10.46 -9.12
C GLY A 172 1.84 11.55 -10.20
N ASP A 173 2.55 12.65 -9.99
CA ASP A 173 2.76 13.71 -10.99
C ASP A 173 3.98 13.41 -11.87
N CYS A 174 4.89 12.56 -11.40
CA CYS A 174 6.16 12.26 -12.04
C CYS A 174 6.16 10.88 -12.69
N ALA A 175 5.54 9.88 -12.08
CA ALA A 175 5.50 8.49 -12.52
C ALA A 175 4.07 8.00 -12.79
N LEU A 176 3.93 7.00 -13.65
CA LEU A 176 2.64 6.35 -13.91
C LEU A 176 2.39 5.22 -12.90
N LEU A 177 1.51 5.47 -11.93
CA LEU A 177 1.06 4.43 -11.00
C LEU A 177 -0.31 3.90 -11.43
N CYS A 178 -0.44 2.59 -11.57
CA CYS A 178 -1.68 2.00 -12.06
C CYS A 178 -1.95 0.58 -11.56
N GLN A 179 -3.22 0.21 -11.61
CA GLN A 179 -3.69 -1.17 -11.53
C GLN A 179 -3.51 -1.85 -12.88
N GLY A 180 -3.31 -3.16 -12.87
CA GLY A 180 -3.22 -3.94 -14.09
C GLY A 180 -4.42 -4.85 -14.34
N LEU A 181 -4.14 -6.03 -14.86
CA LEU A 181 -5.10 -7.03 -15.32
C LEU A 181 -5.91 -7.62 -14.18
N THR A 182 -7.22 -7.64 -14.33
CA THR A 182 -8.13 -8.49 -13.56
C THR A 182 -8.56 -9.65 -14.45
N THR A 183 -8.23 -10.89 -14.07
CA THR A 183 -8.53 -12.08 -14.90
C THR A 183 -10.01 -12.47 -14.91
N THR A 184 -10.76 -12.07 -13.88
CA THR A 184 -12.15 -12.47 -13.58
C THR A 184 -12.37 -13.98 -13.33
N ASP A 185 -11.38 -14.80 -13.63
CA ASP A 185 -11.34 -16.25 -13.40
C ASP A 185 -9.88 -16.70 -13.28
N ASN A 186 -9.39 -16.76 -12.03
CA ASN A 186 -7.99 -17.14 -11.78
C ASN A 186 -7.75 -18.62 -12.06
N GLU A 187 -8.70 -19.48 -11.77
CA GLU A 187 -8.56 -20.93 -12.00
C GLU A 187 -8.35 -21.24 -13.47
N LYS A 188 -8.96 -20.46 -14.35
CA LYS A 188 -8.80 -20.60 -15.79
C LYS A 188 -7.52 -19.96 -16.32
N TYR A 189 -7.16 -18.76 -15.84
CA TYR A 189 -6.17 -17.92 -16.50
C TYR A 189 -4.83 -17.79 -15.77
N VAL A 190 -4.71 -18.24 -14.52
CA VAL A 190 -3.48 -18.11 -13.73
C VAL A 190 -2.94 -19.50 -13.36
N ARG A 191 -1.64 -19.65 -13.41
CA ARG A 191 -0.91 -20.86 -12.99
C ARG A 191 0.33 -20.48 -12.21
N GLU A 192 0.79 -21.40 -11.35
CA GLU A 192 2.17 -21.38 -10.90
C GLU A 192 3.07 -21.62 -12.12
N TRP A 193 4.23 -20.97 -12.17
CA TRP A 193 5.08 -21.03 -13.37
C TRP A 193 5.52 -22.46 -13.76
N PHE A 194 5.60 -23.36 -12.82
CA PHE A 194 6.00 -24.76 -13.04
C PHE A 194 4.86 -25.69 -13.51
N GLU A 195 3.60 -25.23 -13.50
CA GLU A 195 2.47 -26.05 -13.96
C GLU A 195 2.42 -26.16 -15.50
N PRO A 196 2.59 -25.06 -16.28
CA PRO A 196 2.61 -25.18 -17.73
C PRO A 196 4.01 -25.61 -18.24
N SER A 197 4.05 -26.13 -19.48
CA SER A 197 5.32 -26.40 -20.12
C SER A 197 6.17 -25.13 -20.20
N PHE A 198 7.42 -25.19 -19.74
CA PHE A 198 8.38 -24.10 -19.75
C PHE A 198 8.58 -23.49 -21.17
N THR A 199 8.50 -24.33 -22.20
CA THR A 199 8.61 -23.90 -23.60
C THR A 199 7.45 -22.99 -24.03
N ARG A 200 6.34 -22.99 -23.33
CA ARG A 200 5.15 -22.15 -23.60
C ARG A 200 5.10 -20.88 -22.75
N ILE A 201 6.08 -20.63 -21.90
CA ILE A 201 6.20 -19.41 -21.11
C ILE A 201 7.09 -18.42 -21.87
N GLY A 202 6.65 -17.16 -21.93
CA GLY A 202 7.40 -16.05 -22.52
C GLY A 202 8.02 -15.18 -21.44
N PHE A 203 9.29 -15.45 -21.08
CA PHE A 203 10.05 -14.62 -20.14
C PHE A 203 10.77 -13.49 -20.88
N GLY A 204 10.83 -12.30 -20.30
CA GLY A 204 11.63 -11.17 -20.78
C GLY A 204 11.21 -10.60 -22.15
N LEU A 205 10.04 -10.96 -22.68
CA LEU A 205 9.57 -10.49 -23.98
C LEU A 205 9.01 -9.06 -23.90
N SER A 206 9.21 -8.27 -24.97
CA SER A 206 8.45 -7.03 -25.17
C SER A 206 7.02 -7.34 -25.61
N LEU A 207 6.15 -6.33 -25.64
CA LEU A 207 4.78 -6.50 -26.15
C LEU A 207 4.78 -7.02 -27.59
N GLU A 208 5.63 -6.47 -28.44
CA GLU A 208 5.76 -6.84 -29.86
C GLU A 208 6.22 -8.29 -29.98
N SER A 209 7.33 -8.64 -29.29
CA SER A 209 7.87 -10.00 -29.31
C SER A 209 6.89 -11.02 -28.72
N ALA A 210 6.11 -10.63 -27.71
CA ALA A 210 5.07 -11.49 -27.13
C ALA A 210 3.94 -11.77 -28.12
N GLN A 211 3.52 -10.78 -28.90
CA GLN A 211 2.48 -10.92 -29.92
C GLN A 211 2.91 -11.81 -31.10
N GLU A 212 4.19 -11.74 -31.47
CA GLU A 212 4.77 -12.57 -32.56
C GLU A 212 5.11 -13.99 -32.07
N SER A 213 5.17 -14.21 -30.77
CA SER A 213 5.54 -15.50 -30.18
C SER A 213 4.35 -16.48 -30.17
N SER A 214 4.69 -17.78 -30.17
CA SER A 214 3.71 -18.86 -29.88
C SER A 214 3.53 -19.12 -28.38
N LYS A 215 3.96 -18.19 -27.54
CA LYS A 215 3.85 -18.32 -26.08
C LYS A 215 2.42 -18.04 -25.62
N ARG A 216 2.02 -18.81 -24.64
CA ARG A 216 0.68 -18.70 -24.05
C ARG A 216 0.71 -18.03 -22.68
N TRP A 217 1.74 -18.30 -21.91
CA TRP A 217 1.85 -17.92 -20.52
C TRP A 217 2.93 -16.85 -20.38
N PHE A 218 2.66 -15.84 -19.56
CA PHE A 218 3.60 -14.74 -19.33
C PHE A 218 3.65 -14.46 -17.81
N PRO A 219 4.82 -14.05 -17.27
CA PRO A 219 4.98 -13.67 -15.87
C PRO A 219 3.88 -12.73 -15.41
N PHE A 220 3.28 -13.02 -14.24
CA PHE A 220 2.12 -12.29 -13.73
C PHE A 220 2.31 -11.92 -12.27
N ASN A 221 2.44 -10.62 -11.99
CA ASN A 221 2.55 -10.13 -10.64
C ASN A 221 1.18 -9.83 -10.04
N LYS A 222 0.72 -10.69 -9.15
CA LYS A 222 -0.59 -10.59 -8.50
C LYS A 222 -0.51 -9.98 -7.09
N GLY A 223 0.65 -9.57 -6.64
CA GLY A 223 0.95 -9.15 -5.28
C GLY A 223 1.69 -10.24 -4.53
N GLY A 224 1.10 -10.79 -3.49
CA GLY A 224 1.72 -11.81 -2.64
C GLY A 224 2.13 -11.29 -1.27
N GLY A 225 2.88 -12.08 -0.52
CA GLY A 225 3.39 -11.75 0.80
C GLY A 225 4.36 -10.56 0.80
N PHE A 226 4.81 -10.18 2.00
CA PHE A 226 5.83 -9.15 2.12
C PHE A 226 7.11 -9.56 1.39
N CYS A 227 7.51 -8.76 0.41
CA CYS A 227 8.75 -8.95 -0.31
C CYS A 227 9.25 -7.56 -0.76
N LYS A 228 10.51 -7.27 -0.48
CA LYS A 228 11.15 -5.98 -0.73
C LYS A 228 12.28 -6.16 -1.73
N TRP A 229 12.48 -5.20 -2.61
CA TRP A 229 13.50 -5.15 -3.66
C TRP A 229 13.28 -6.12 -4.83
N TYR A 230 13.10 -7.42 -4.61
CA TYR A 230 12.88 -8.44 -5.64
C TYR A 230 12.13 -9.64 -5.06
N GLY A 231 11.27 -10.32 -5.84
CA GLY A 231 10.56 -11.56 -5.48
C GLY A 231 9.06 -11.53 -5.75
N ASN A 232 8.33 -12.54 -5.28
CA ASN A 232 6.93 -12.84 -5.62
C ASN A 232 6.74 -13.05 -7.14
N ASN A 233 7.72 -13.65 -7.79
CA ASN A 233 7.76 -13.99 -9.20
C ASN A 233 7.48 -15.50 -9.35
N ASP A 234 6.25 -15.92 -9.09
CA ASP A 234 5.80 -17.30 -8.98
C ASP A 234 4.63 -17.64 -9.90
N LEU A 235 3.93 -16.64 -10.42
CA LEU A 235 2.74 -16.83 -11.23
C LEU A 235 2.95 -16.46 -12.70
N VAL A 236 2.18 -17.15 -13.55
CA VAL A 236 2.04 -16.82 -14.97
C VAL A 236 0.55 -16.71 -15.34
N VAL A 237 0.26 -15.86 -16.30
CA VAL A 237 -1.09 -15.64 -16.82
C VAL A 237 -1.20 -16.03 -18.29
N ASN A 238 -2.30 -16.64 -18.68
CA ASN A 238 -2.63 -16.86 -20.09
C ASN A 238 -2.98 -15.53 -20.75
N TYR A 239 -2.06 -15.01 -21.52
CA TYR A 239 -2.24 -13.79 -22.32
C TYR A 239 -1.89 -14.00 -23.80
N GLU A 240 -2.10 -15.22 -24.30
CA GLU A 240 -1.90 -15.62 -25.68
C GLU A 240 -2.63 -14.68 -26.64
N ASN A 241 -1.99 -14.32 -27.75
CA ASN A 241 -2.54 -13.41 -28.76
C ASN A 241 -3.08 -12.10 -28.16
N ASN A 242 -2.29 -11.45 -27.29
CA ASN A 242 -2.69 -10.21 -26.62
C ASN A 242 -3.93 -10.37 -25.74
N GLY A 243 -4.09 -11.53 -25.10
CA GLY A 243 -5.17 -11.80 -24.15
C GLY A 243 -6.56 -11.90 -24.78
N VAL A 244 -6.66 -12.34 -26.03
CA VAL A 244 -7.93 -12.42 -26.77
C VAL A 244 -9.00 -13.23 -26.02
N GLU A 245 -8.60 -14.33 -25.36
CA GLU A 245 -9.51 -15.19 -24.62
C GLU A 245 -10.05 -14.48 -23.37
N ILE A 246 -9.19 -13.86 -22.56
CA ILE A 246 -9.62 -13.07 -21.39
C ILE A 246 -10.55 -11.93 -21.82
N LYS A 247 -10.20 -11.20 -22.85
CA LYS A 247 -10.98 -10.06 -23.36
C LYS A 247 -12.38 -10.50 -23.80
N ALA A 248 -12.49 -11.63 -24.50
CA ALA A 248 -13.76 -12.20 -24.92
C ALA A 248 -14.62 -12.66 -23.72
N ASP A 249 -14.01 -13.32 -22.74
CA ASP A 249 -14.71 -13.76 -21.53
C ASP A 249 -15.20 -12.58 -20.69
N VAL A 250 -14.44 -11.49 -20.60
CA VAL A 250 -14.87 -10.26 -19.93
C VAL A 250 -16.15 -9.71 -20.57
N LEU A 251 -16.18 -9.57 -21.90
CA LEU A 251 -17.35 -9.05 -22.61
C LEU A 251 -18.56 -9.98 -22.49
N ARG A 252 -18.34 -11.31 -22.47
CA ARG A 252 -19.41 -12.29 -22.24
C ARG A 252 -19.97 -12.20 -20.83
N LYS A 253 -19.10 -12.05 -19.82
CA LYS A 253 -19.48 -11.97 -18.40
C LYS A 253 -20.17 -10.65 -18.05
N TYR A 254 -19.78 -9.58 -18.72
CA TYR A 254 -20.29 -8.22 -18.50
C TYR A 254 -20.84 -7.61 -19.79
N PRO A 255 -22.01 -8.05 -20.27
CA PRO A 255 -22.57 -7.64 -21.58
C PRO A 255 -22.86 -6.14 -21.72
N TYR A 256 -22.90 -5.41 -20.60
CA TYR A 256 -23.07 -3.95 -20.58
C TYR A 256 -21.80 -3.17 -20.90
N LEU A 257 -20.63 -3.84 -20.91
CA LEU A 257 -19.36 -3.22 -21.29
C LEU A 257 -19.24 -3.18 -22.82
N LYS A 258 -18.80 -2.02 -23.34
CA LYS A 258 -18.52 -1.86 -24.78
C LYS A 258 -17.11 -2.36 -25.14
N THR A 259 -16.16 -2.25 -24.20
CA THR A 259 -14.77 -2.70 -24.35
C THR A 259 -14.32 -3.46 -23.10
N PRO A 260 -13.30 -4.32 -23.18
CA PRO A 260 -12.77 -5.03 -22.02
C PRO A 260 -11.92 -4.15 -21.07
N ASP A 261 -11.65 -2.90 -21.43
CA ASP A 261 -10.66 -2.04 -20.78
C ASP A 261 -10.97 -1.72 -19.31
N PHE A 262 -12.23 -1.82 -18.90
CA PHE A 262 -12.62 -1.67 -17.50
C PHE A 262 -12.02 -2.78 -16.59
N VAL A 263 -11.74 -3.95 -17.17
CA VAL A 263 -11.19 -5.13 -16.49
C VAL A 263 -9.76 -5.39 -16.88
N VAL A 264 -9.44 -5.31 -18.19
CA VAL A 264 -8.08 -5.38 -18.75
C VAL A 264 -7.47 -3.99 -18.73
N LYS A 265 -7.20 -3.52 -17.51
CA LYS A 265 -6.77 -2.13 -17.27
C LYS A 265 -5.32 -1.91 -17.69
N ASN A 266 -5.05 -0.72 -18.21
CA ASN A 266 -3.68 -0.23 -18.47
C ASN A 266 -2.79 -1.18 -19.27
N SER A 267 -3.35 -1.87 -20.27
CA SER A 267 -2.62 -2.83 -21.10
C SER A 267 -1.38 -2.26 -21.78
N ARG A 268 -1.28 -0.93 -21.92
CA ARG A 268 -0.09 -0.20 -22.42
C ARG A 268 1.15 -0.34 -21.53
N THR A 269 0.97 -0.78 -20.27
CA THR A 269 2.09 -1.00 -19.32
C THR A 269 2.53 -2.47 -19.25
N TYR A 270 1.79 -3.38 -19.89
CA TYR A 270 2.14 -4.79 -19.88
C TYR A 270 3.46 -5.00 -20.62
N PHE A 271 4.24 -5.97 -20.16
CA PHE A 271 5.56 -6.32 -20.67
C PHE A 271 6.65 -5.26 -20.45
N LYS A 272 6.33 -4.13 -19.82
CA LYS A 272 7.32 -3.09 -19.49
C LYS A 272 7.97 -3.38 -18.15
N GLU A 273 9.22 -3.03 -18.03
CA GLU A 273 9.95 -2.97 -16.78
C GLU A 273 9.42 -1.84 -15.90
N GLY A 274 9.47 -2.01 -14.58
CA GLY A 274 8.99 -1.03 -13.64
C GLY A 274 9.13 -1.48 -12.19
N LEU A 275 8.29 -0.95 -11.32
CA LEU A 275 8.21 -1.33 -9.92
C LEU A 275 6.82 -1.88 -9.60
N THR A 276 6.72 -2.76 -8.61
CA THR A 276 5.44 -3.34 -8.18
C THR A 276 5.35 -3.50 -6.67
N TRP A 277 4.13 -3.53 -6.16
CA TRP A 277 3.83 -3.81 -4.75
C TRP A 277 2.52 -4.57 -4.58
N SER A 278 2.32 -5.12 -3.40
CA SER A 278 1.05 -5.75 -3.01
C SER A 278 0.10 -4.69 -2.45
N ALA A 279 -1.05 -4.49 -3.08
CA ALA A 279 -2.04 -3.50 -2.63
C ALA A 279 -2.62 -3.81 -1.25
N LEU A 280 -2.67 -5.09 -0.86
CA LEU A 280 -3.09 -5.52 0.48
C LEU A 280 -1.89 -6.20 1.16
N SER A 281 -1.38 -5.60 2.22
CA SER A 281 -0.24 -6.12 2.98
C SER A 281 -0.22 -5.51 4.38
N ASN A 282 0.44 -6.18 5.33
CA ASN A 282 0.65 -5.64 6.67
C ASN A 282 1.62 -4.44 6.69
N THR A 283 2.51 -4.35 5.71
CA THR A 283 3.43 -3.22 5.54
C THR A 283 3.70 -2.98 4.07
N PHE A 284 3.89 -1.72 3.72
CA PHE A 284 4.24 -1.33 2.36
C PHE A 284 5.69 -1.74 2.03
N SER A 285 5.86 -2.32 0.85
CA SER A 285 7.16 -2.62 0.24
C SER A 285 7.04 -2.63 -1.27
N ILE A 286 8.04 -2.09 -1.93
CA ILE A 286 8.10 -2.08 -3.40
C ILE A 286 9.27 -2.94 -3.87
N ARG A 287 9.12 -3.54 -5.04
CA ARG A 287 10.11 -4.42 -5.64
C ARG A 287 10.22 -4.20 -7.13
N TRP A 288 11.36 -4.58 -7.66
CA TRP A 288 11.63 -4.52 -9.09
C TRP A 288 10.69 -5.44 -9.87
N PHE A 289 10.15 -4.93 -10.95
CA PHE A 289 9.22 -5.61 -11.84
C PHE A 289 9.89 -5.81 -13.19
N PRO A 290 10.31 -7.06 -13.55
CA PRO A 290 11.10 -7.30 -14.73
C PRO A 290 10.30 -7.09 -16.01
N GLN A 291 11.02 -6.78 -17.11
CA GLN A 291 10.44 -6.78 -18.46
C GLN A 291 9.80 -8.13 -18.77
N GLY A 292 8.70 -8.11 -19.52
CA GLY A 292 7.99 -9.32 -19.94
C GLY A 292 6.90 -9.77 -18.99
N ALA A 293 6.69 -9.04 -17.88
CA ALA A 293 5.67 -9.34 -16.90
C ALA A 293 4.43 -8.45 -17.05
N ILE A 294 3.30 -8.94 -16.54
CA ILE A 294 2.01 -8.25 -16.50
C ILE A 294 1.64 -8.00 -15.04
N CYS A 295 1.35 -6.75 -14.68
CA CYS A 295 0.84 -6.42 -13.35
C CYS A 295 -0.66 -6.70 -13.24
N ALA A 296 -1.10 -7.10 -12.04
CA ALA A 296 -2.51 -7.34 -11.72
C ALA A 296 -3.17 -6.14 -11.01
N ASP A 297 -4.43 -6.28 -10.69
CA ASP A 297 -5.19 -5.32 -9.90
C ASP A 297 -4.70 -5.20 -8.43
N LYS A 298 -4.16 -6.29 -7.88
CA LYS A 298 -3.61 -6.35 -6.52
C LYS A 298 -2.08 -6.30 -6.48
N GLY A 299 -1.40 -6.67 -7.56
CA GLY A 299 0.00 -6.41 -7.80
C GLY A 299 0.13 -5.17 -8.67
N GLN A 300 0.03 -3.99 -8.07
CA GLN A 300 -0.01 -2.72 -8.78
C GLN A 300 1.39 -2.30 -9.25
N GLY A 301 1.45 -1.48 -10.30
CA GLY A 301 2.69 -1.10 -10.93
C GLY A 301 2.97 0.41 -10.91
N LEU A 302 4.27 0.75 -10.89
CA LEU A 302 4.81 2.08 -11.14
C LEU A 302 5.78 1.99 -12.31
N PHE A 303 5.62 2.90 -13.26
CA PHE A 303 6.43 2.98 -14.48
C PHE A 303 6.92 4.42 -14.66
N ASP A 304 8.21 4.60 -14.82
CA ASP A 304 8.88 5.88 -15.06
C ASP A 304 10.08 5.67 -15.99
N ASP A 305 10.83 6.72 -16.27
CA ASP A 305 12.11 6.62 -17.00
C ASP A 305 13.09 5.74 -16.22
N GLU A 306 13.83 4.88 -16.93
CA GLU A 306 14.77 3.93 -16.34
C GLU A 306 15.73 4.57 -15.31
N GLN A 307 16.20 5.79 -15.59
CA GLN A 307 17.10 6.52 -14.70
C GLN A 307 16.46 6.92 -13.36
N LYS A 308 15.13 7.07 -13.33
CA LYS A 308 14.38 7.44 -12.13
C LYS A 308 13.84 6.25 -11.36
N LEU A 309 13.59 5.12 -12.04
CA LEU A 309 13.02 3.93 -11.40
C LEU A 309 13.81 3.46 -10.17
N TYR A 310 15.15 3.53 -10.21
CA TYR A 310 15.97 3.16 -9.06
C TYR A 310 15.81 4.15 -7.90
N TYR A 311 15.76 5.45 -8.21
CA TYR A 311 15.49 6.48 -7.20
C TYR A 311 14.12 6.30 -6.55
N ASP A 312 13.09 6.07 -7.36
CA ASP A 312 11.72 5.82 -6.92
C ASP A 312 11.63 4.57 -6.04
N CYS A 313 12.33 3.50 -6.42
CA CYS A 313 12.42 2.28 -5.63
C CYS A 313 13.05 2.53 -4.26
N GLY A 314 14.12 3.32 -4.20
CA GLY A 314 14.77 3.72 -2.96
C GLY A 314 13.85 4.55 -2.06
N LEU A 315 13.25 5.60 -2.62
CA LEU A 315 12.31 6.46 -1.90
C LEU A 315 11.14 5.66 -1.34
N LEU A 316 10.46 4.87 -2.19
CA LEU A 316 9.27 4.14 -1.80
C LEU A 316 9.52 3.01 -0.81
N ASN A 317 10.75 2.49 -0.72
CA ASN A 317 11.17 1.54 0.30
C ASN A 317 11.66 2.20 1.60
N SER A 318 11.81 3.53 1.64
CA SER A 318 12.31 4.26 2.80
C SER A 318 11.28 4.40 3.92
N LYS A 319 11.74 4.74 5.11
CA LYS A 319 10.89 5.11 6.26
C LYS A 319 10.09 6.39 5.98
N VAL A 320 10.61 7.29 5.14
CA VAL A 320 9.93 8.53 4.73
C VAL A 320 8.63 8.22 4.02
N SER A 321 8.66 7.37 3.00
CA SER A 321 7.44 6.96 2.29
C SER A 321 6.44 6.24 3.19
N LYS A 322 6.91 5.38 4.10
CA LYS A 322 6.04 4.73 5.09
C LYS A 322 5.33 5.74 5.99
N MET A 323 6.06 6.75 6.46
CA MET A 323 5.48 7.85 7.24
C MET A 323 4.39 8.58 6.45
N TYR A 324 4.66 8.97 5.20
CA TYR A 324 3.68 9.67 4.37
C TYR A 324 2.45 8.82 4.06
N LEU A 325 2.62 7.52 3.81
CA LEU A 325 1.49 6.60 3.65
C LEU A 325 0.61 6.55 4.89
N GLN A 326 1.19 6.58 6.09
CA GLN A 326 0.43 6.64 7.34
C GLN A 326 -0.35 7.96 7.50
N LEU A 327 0.13 9.06 6.92
CA LEU A 327 -0.59 10.33 6.92
C LEU A 327 -1.76 10.33 5.92
N VAL A 328 -1.56 9.72 4.75
CA VAL A 328 -2.57 9.67 3.68
C VAL A 328 -3.63 8.60 3.94
N SER A 329 -3.23 7.41 4.35
CA SER A 329 -4.11 6.26 4.60
C SER A 329 -3.47 5.26 5.56
N PRO A 330 -3.71 5.38 6.88
CA PRO A 330 -3.20 4.44 7.88
C PRO A 330 -4.01 3.13 7.89
N THR A 331 -4.11 2.49 6.73
CA THR A 331 -4.82 1.22 6.52
C THR A 331 -3.87 0.18 5.91
N LEU A 332 -4.33 -1.06 5.81
CA LEU A 332 -3.58 -2.14 5.15
C LEU A 332 -3.77 -2.13 3.61
N ASP A 333 -4.51 -1.16 3.07
CA ASP A 333 -4.73 -1.01 1.62
C ASP A 333 -3.78 0.07 1.05
N PHE A 334 -2.74 -0.37 0.38
CA PHE A 334 -1.78 0.46 -0.33
C PHE A 334 -2.15 0.63 -1.81
N ASN A 335 -3.40 1.02 -2.06
CA ASN A 335 -3.88 1.28 -3.42
C ASN A 335 -3.07 2.40 -4.10
N CYS A 336 -2.86 2.30 -5.42
CA CYS A 336 -2.11 3.30 -6.19
C CYS A 336 -2.67 4.72 -6.03
N GLY A 337 -3.97 4.87 -5.71
CA GLY A 337 -4.58 6.15 -5.37
C GLY A 337 -4.01 6.81 -4.12
N TYR A 338 -3.48 6.03 -3.17
CA TYR A 338 -2.79 6.55 -1.98
C TYR A 338 -1.30 6.69 -2.23
N VAL A 339 -0.65 5.70 -2.83
CA VAL A 339 0.80 5.72 -3.09
C VAL A 339 1.18 6.94 -3.96
N ARG A 340 0.38 7.28 -4.96
CA ARG A 340 0.60 8.44 -5.82
C ARG A 340 0.62 9.80 -5.10
N LYS A 341 0.07 9.87 -3.87
CA LYS A 341 -0.01 11.08 -3.06
C LYS A 341 1.24 11.31 -2.18
N ILE A 342 2.21 10.40 -2.21
CA ILE A 342 3.48 10.56 -1.48
C ILE A 342 4.22 11.77 -2.06
N PRO A 343 4.64 12.74 -1.25
CA PRO A 343 5.49 13.85 -1.70
C PRO A 343 6.75 13.34 -2.40
N TYR A 344 7.12 13.96 -3.50
CA TYR A 344 8.24 13.55 -4.34
C TYR A 344 9.29 14.67 -4.47
N VAL A 345 10.47 14.39 -3.99
CA VAL A 345 11.63 15.27 -4.11
C VAL A 345 12.73 14.52 -4.83
N PHE A 346 13.00 14.89 -6.07
CA PHE A 346 14.14 14.37 -6.81
C PHE A 346 15.37 15.22 -6.52
N ASN A 347 16.46 14.59 -6.09
CA ASN A 347 17.70 15.25 -5.77
C ASN A 347 18.85 14.67 -6.62
N ASP A 348 19.26 15.42 -7.64
CA ASP A 348 20.30 15.02 -8.58
C ASP A 348 21.63 14.66 -7.91
N SER A 349 21.98 15.35 -6.83
CA SER A 349 23.23 15.11 -6.10
C SER A 349 23.29 13.74 -5.42
N TYR A 350 22.15 13.21 -5.01
CA TYR A 350 22.05 11.89 -4.40
C TYR A 350 21.66 10.79 -5.39
N ASN A 351 21.17 11.12 -6.61
CA ASN A 351 20.62 10.14 -7.54
C ASN A 351 21.57 9.00 -7.88
N CYS A 352 22.84 9.30 -8.16
CA CYS A 352 23.83 8.28 -8.47
C CYS A 352 24.01 7.28 -7.31
N MET A 353 24.20 7.79 -6.09
CA MET A 353 24.39 6.97 -4.89
C MET A 353 23.17 6.15 -4.54
N VAL A 354 21.97 6.76 -4.60
CA VAL A 354 20.70 6.05 -4.38
C VAL A 354 20.53 4.93 -5.42
N SER A 355 20.74 5.22 -6.70
CA SER A 355 20.57 4.25 -7.78
C SER A 355 21.50 3.04 -7.62
N GLU A 356 22.78 3.27 -7.32
CA GLU A 356 23.75 2.19 -7.10
C GLU A 356 23.41 1.35 -5.86
N THR A 357 23.02 1.99 -4.76
CA THR A 357 22.60 1.28 -3.54
C THR A 357 21.34 0.43 -3.77
N VAL A 358 20.38 0.96 -4.56
CA VAL A 358 19.15 0.22 -4.91
C VAL A 358 19.47 -0.96 -5.85
N LYS A 359 20.31 -0.78 -6.87
CA LYS A 359 20.77 -1.88 -7.75
C LYS A 359 21.41 -3.01 -6.94
N GLN A 360 22.28 -2.67 -5.99
CA GLN A 360 22.88 -3.65 -5.08
C GLN A 360 21.81 -4.37 -4.26
N SER A 361 20.85 -3.65 -3.71
CA SER A 361 19.75 -4.22 -2.90
C SER A 361 18.86 -5.16 -3.71
N ILE A 362 18.54 -4.80 -4.95
CA ILE A 362 17.80 -5.67 -5.89
C ILE A 362 18.63 -6.93 -6.19
N ALA A 363 19.93 -6.80 -6.49
CA ALA A 363 20.79 -7.94 -6.79
C ALA A 363 20.94 -8.90 -5.61
N LEU A 364 21.08 -8.38 -4.38
CA LEU A 364 21.14 -9.19 -3.15
C LEU A 364 19.83 -9.97 -2.95
N SER A 365 18.68 -9.30 -3.07
CA SER A 365 17.37 -9.92 -2.92
C SER A 365 17.05 -10.91 -4.03
N ARG A 366 17.50 -10.63 -5.27
CA ARG A 366 17.38 -11.57 -6.39
C ARG A 366 18.23 -12.82 -6.16
N ASN A 367 19.46 -12.68 -5.71
CA ASN A 367 20.33 -13.82 -5.40
C ASN A 367 19.74 -14.71 -4.31
N ASP A 368 19.07 -14.11 -3.32
CA ASP A 368 18.36 -14.87 -2.30
C ASP A 368 17.16 -15.61 -2.89
N TRP A 369 16.29 -14.91 -3.63
CA TRP A 369 15.11 -15.48 -4.29
C TRP A 369 15.49 -16.64 -5.23
N ASP A 370 16.50 -16.45 -6.06
CA ASP A 370 16.97 -17.43 -7.05
C ASP A 370 17.77 -18.59 -6.42
N SER A 371 17.97 -18.60 -5.10
CA SER A 371 18.55 -19.70 -4.36
C SER A 371 17.55 -20.84 -4.07
N PHE A 372 16.27 -20.62 -4.30
CA PHE A 372 15.19 -21.56 -4.04
C PHE A 372 14.51 -22.04 -5.32
N GLU A 373 14.08 -23.30 -5.34
CA GLU A 373 13.41 -23.95 -6.47
C GLU A 373 12.06 -23.33 -6.83
N THR A 374 11.53 -22.44 -5.99
CA THR A 374 10.34 -21.63 -6.27
C THR A 374 10.59 -20.54 -7.33
N SER A 375 11.84 -20.18 -7.57
CA SER A 375 12.21 -19.25 -8.65
C SER A 375 12.34 -19.98 -9.99
N TRP A 376 11.81 -19.39 -11.05
CA TRP A 376 12.04 -19.86 -12.42
C TRP A 376 13.48 -19.64 -12.94
N ASP A 377 14.26 -18.78 -12.26
CA ASP A 377 15.69 -18.53 -12.51
C ASP A 377 16.59 -19.43 -11.63
N PHE A 378 16.01 -20.32 -10.81
CA PHE A 378 16.77 -21.30 -10.04
C PHE A 378 17.59 -22.22 -10.98
N THR A 379 18.87 -22.31 -10.72
CA THR A 379 19.77 -23.13 -11.55
C THR A 379 20.39 -24.29 -10.79
N ARG A 380 20.68 -24.09 -9.50
CA ARG A 380 21.42 -25.06 -8.70
C ARG A 380 21.28 -24.76 -7.21
N HIS A 381 21.08 -25.80 -6.42
CA HIS A 381 21.00 -25.69 -4.95
C HIS A 381 22.27 -25.04 -4.38
N PRO A 382 22.17 -24.13 -3.37
CA PRO A 382 23.32 -23.45 -2.78
C PRO A 382 24.45 -24.36 -2.31
N PHE A 383 24.12 -25.53 -1.74
CA PHE A 383 25.13 -26.50 -1.29
C PHE A 383 25.99 -27.02 -2.48
N ILE A 384 25.38 -27.25 -3.64
CA ILE A 384 26.12 -27.67 -4.83
C ILE A 384 26.98 -26.52 -5.36
N LYS A 385 26.51 -25.28 -5.24
CA LYS A 385 27.33 -24.09 -5.56
C LYS A 385 28.54 -23.99 -4.61
N ALA A 386 28.36 -24.23 -3.31
CA ALA A 386 29.42 -24.21 -2.32
C ALA A 386 30.53 -25.21 -2.65
N ILE A 387 30.18 -26.46 -2.99
CA ILE A 387 31.14 -27.51 -3.42
C ILE A 387 31.99 -27.05 -4.63
N THR A 388 31.37 -26.42 -5.62
CA THR A 388 32.06 -25.99 -6.84
C THR A 388 32.89 -24.72 -6.67
N LYS A 389 32.47 -23.82 -5.76
CA LYS A 389 33.14 -22.51 -5.55
C LYS A 389 34.36 -22.62 -4.62
N TYR A 390 34.30 -23.56 -3.67
CA TYR A 390 35.32 -23.71 -2.62
C TYR A 390 35.94 -25.13 -2.58
N PRO A 391 36.42 -25.67 -3.72
CA PRO A 391 36.92 -27.07 -3.77
C PRO A 391 38.14 -27.31 -2.87
N HIS A 392 38.86 -26.27 -2.46
CA HIS A 392 40.05 -26.38 -1.59
C HIS A 392 39.75 -26.27 -0.10
N GLN A 393 38.55 -25.90 0.28
CA GLN A 393 38.10 -25.87 1.68
C GLN A 393 37.44 -27.17 2.11
N MET A 394 37.15 -28.07 1.15
CA MET A 394 36.55 -29.37 1.38
C MET A 394 37.58 -30.43 1.16
N ASP A 395 37.68 -31.38 2.10
CA ASP A 395 38.54 -32.55 1.98
C ASP A 395 38.04 -33.37 0.77
N VAL A 396 38.90 -33.55 -0.25
CA VAL A 396 38.53 -34.05 -1.60
C VAL A 396 37.95 -35.50 -1.54
N GLY A 397 37.96 -36.15 -0.38
CA GLY A 397 37.40 -37.48 -0.17
C GLY A 397 36.04 -37.53 0.55
N ASN A 398 35.66 -36.47 1.29
CA ASN A 398 34.44 -36.45 2.08
C ASN A 398 33.82 -35.07 2.10
N ILE A 399 32.75 -34.85 1.34
CA ILE A 399 31.96 -33.64 1.38
C ILE A 399 30.97 -33.77 2.52
N TYR A 400 31.11 -32.94 3.56
CA TYR A 400 30.19 -32.93 4.67
C TYR A 400 29.06 -31.88 4.42
N LEU A 401 27.83 -32.33 4.60
CA LEU A 401 26.64 -31.45 4.43
C LEU A 401 26.68 -30.28 5.40
N ALA A 402 27.26 -30.45 6.57
CA ALA A 402 27.46 -29.38 7.56
C ALA A 402 28.35 -28.25 7.03
N GLU A 403 29.46 -28.56 6.36
CA GLU A 403 30.34 -27.55 5.77
C GLU A 403 29.65 -26.75 4.66
N CYS A 404 28.86 -27.42 3.81
CA CYS A 404 28.06 -26.73 2.80
C CYS A 404 27.03 -25.80 3.41
N TYR A 405 26.42 -26.21 4.53
CA TYR A 405 25.48 -25.39 5.29
C TYR A 405 26.17 -24.16 5.89
N ASP A 406 27.33 -24.36 6.54
CA ASP A 406 28.06 -23.26 7.18
C ASP A 406 28.52 -22.19 6.15
N ILE A 407 28.96 -22.64 4.98
CA ILE A 407 29.31 -21.73 3.86
C ILE A 407 28.07 -20.97 3.40
N TRP A 408 26.96 -21.65 3.18
CA TRP A 408 25.73 -21.00 2.72
C TRP A 408 25.14 -20.08 3.80
N ALA A 409 25.17 -20.47 5.06
CA ALA A 409 24.74 -19.63 6.17
C ALA A 409 25.58 -18.33 6.25
N GLY A 410 26.90 -18.44 6.07
CA GLY A 410 27.79 -17.28 6.00
C GLY A 410 27.44 -16.34 4.82
N GLU A 411 27.20 -16.91 3.63
CA GLU A 411 26.77 -16.10 2.45
C GLU A 411 25.40 -15.42 2.69
N CYS A 412 24.47 -16.08 3.41
CA CYS A 412 23.18 -15.48 3.77
C CYS A 412 23.36 -14.31 4.75
N GLU A 413 24.20 -14.49 5.77
CA GLU A 413 24.53 -13.45 6.75
C GLU A 413 25.18 -12.23 6.09
N GLU A 414 26.18 -12.43 5.23
CA GLU A 414 26.82 -11.38 4.46
C GLU A 414 25.81 -10.58 3.61
N ARG A 415 24.90 -11.30 2.91
CA ARG A 415 23.82 -10.66 2.13
C ARG A 415 22.89 -9.85 3.03
N PHE A 416 22.49 -10.41 4.18
CA PHE A 416 21.62 -9.73 5.13
C PHE A 416 22.23 -8.45 5.67
N GLU A 417 23.48 -8.52 6.18
CA GLU A 417 24.16 -7.35 6.73
C GLU A 417 24.41 -6.27 5.66
N LYS A 418 24.74 -6.66 4.44
CA LYS A 418 24.90 -5.73 3.33
C LYS A 418 23.58 -5.07 2.95
N LEU A 419 22.48 -5.83 2.85
CA LEU A 419 21.16 -5.30 2.54
C LEU A 419 20.68 -4.34 3.65
N LYS A 420 20.87 -4.70 4.90
CA LYS A 420 20.57 -3.86 6.06
C LYS A 420 21.33 -2.54 6.01
N ALA A 421 22.64 -2.57 5.77
CA ALA A 421 23.45 -1.36 5.63
C ALA A 421 22.98 -0.46 4.49
N ASN A 422 22.62 -1.05 3.34
CA ASN A 422 22.05 -0.32 2.20
C ASN A 422 20.72 0.35 2.58
N GLU A 423 19.83 -0.34 3.30
CA GLU A 423 18.55 0.21 3.75
C GLU A 423 18.72 1.34 4.77
N GLU A 424 19.66 1.21 5.70
CA GLU A 424 19.99 2.25 6.67
C GLU A 424 20.52 3.49 5.97
N GLU A 425 21.40 3.34 4.99
CA GLU A 425 21.94 4.44 4.20
C GLU A 425 20.84 5.13 3.37
N LEU A 426 19.98 4.38 2.67
CA LEU A 426 18.85 4.95 1.93
C LEU A 426 17.91 5.72 2.87
N ASN A 427 17.62 5.19 4.05
CA ASN A 427 16.80 5.89 5.04
C ASN A 427 17.44 7.20 5.47
N ARG A 428 18.77 7.21 5.76
CA ARG A 428 19.51 8.41 6.14
C ARG A 428 19.45 9.47 5.04
N ILE A 429 19.68 9.07 3.79
CA ILE A 429 19.63 9.98 2.63
C ILE A 429 18.24 10.62 2.50
N PHE A 430 17.18 9.82 2.52
CA PHE A 430 15.83 10.37 2.32
C PHE A 430 15.35 11.19 3.54
N ILE A 431 15.73 10.83 4.77
CA ILE A 431 15.47 11.64 5.95
C ILE A 431 16.14 13.02 5.78
N ASP A 432 17.40 13.05 5.33
CA ASP A 432 18.15 14.31 5.08
C ASP A 432 17.50 15.14 3.96
N ILE A 433 17.15 14.54 2.83
CA ILE A 433 16.47 15.23 1.69
C ILE A 433 15.17 15.90 2.14
N TYR A 434 14.39 15.22 2.98
CA TYR A 434 13.10 15.74 3.47
C TYR A 434 13.25 16.59 4.76
N GLY A 435 14.45 16.64 5.36
CA GLY A 435 14.74 17.37 6.59
C GLY A 435 13.92 16.86 7.79
N LEU A 436 13.69 15.56 7.92
CA LEU A 436 12.82 14.92 8.91
C LEU A 436 13.61 14.33 10.08
#